data_1b1dc5bd433d2cf8e0e01ee537d567cd
#
_entry.id   1b1dc5bd433d2cf8e0e01ee537d567cd
#
_cell.length_a   1.000
_cell.length_b   1.000
_cell.length_c   1.000
_cell.angle_alpha   90.00
_cell.angle_beta   90.00
_cell.angle_gamma   90.00
#
_symmetry.space_group_name_H-M   'P 1'
#
loop_
_entity.id
_entity.type
_entity.pdbx_description
1 polymer ?
#
loop_
_entity_poly.entity_id
_entity_poly.type
_entity_poly.pdbx_seq_one_letter_code
_entity_poly.pdbx_strand_id
1 'polypeptide(L)'
;SRAAFRGGCQGVSAINTIRSIMSVNLDTLRPEPTVEGFTTPGGYSGKAVRPIALRMVMEIATMIRSEFPGRSLSGLGGIESGEDAAQFLLLGADTVQVCTGVMKFGYESVKRMCDELLAFMEKHKFETLEDFKGKSLDYFTTHRELVRMQGERKAKEKAAAAEKAAAAEAPKKMVAADSEWSGDEFVKQSDALARG
;
A
#
# COMPACT_ATOMS: atom_id res chain seq x y z
N SER A 1 0.19 -17.99 16.56
CA SER A 1 -1.01 -17.25 17.03
C SER A 1 -2.25 -18.16 17.09
N ARG A 2 -2.58 -18.93 16.04
CA ARG A 2 -3.80 -19.81 16.01
C ARG A 2 -3.84 -20.80 17.17
N ALA A 3 -2.71 -21.47 17.47
CA ALA A 3 -2.64 -22.39 18.60
C ALA A 3 -2.88 -21.70 19.95
N ALA A 4 -2.37 -20.48 20.14
CA ALA A 4 -2.59 -19.70 21.35
C ALA A 4 -4.08 -19.36 21.55
N PHE A 5 -4.74 -18.90 20.50
CA PHE A 5 -6.18 -18.60 20.55
C PHE A 5 -7.04 -19.86 20.82
N ARG A 6 -6.70 -21.00 20.20
CA ARG A 6 -7.36 -22.29 20.50
C ARG A 6 -7.14 -22.73 21.95
N GLY A 7 -5.99 -22.37 22.55
CA GLY A 7 -5.70 -22.60 23.95
C GLY A 7 -6.37 -21.61 24.92
N GLY A 8 -7.23 -20.70 24.44
CA GLY A 8 -7.98 -19.76 25.28
C GLY A 8 -7.34 -18.39 25.49
N CYS A 9 -6.25 -18.08 24.82
CA CYS A 9 -5.58 -16.79 24.90
C CYS A 9 -6.54 -15.65 24.44
N GLN A 10 -6.61 -14.56 25.19
CA GLN A 10 -7.47 -13.41 24.88
C GLN A 10 -6.84 -12.46 23.85
N GLY A 11 -5.52 -12.39 23.82
CA GLY A 11 -4.78 -11.56 22.89
C GLY A 11 -3.37 -12.08 22.64
N VAL A 12 -2.73 -11.58 21.61
CA VAL A 12 -1.34 -11.89 21.27
C VAL A 12 -0.57 -10.61 20.96
N SER A 13 0.74 -10.64 21.22
CA SER A 13 1.67 -9.60 20.76
C SER A 13 2.52 -10.15 19.61
N ALA A 14 2.75 -9.37 18.57
CA ALA A 14 3.60 -9.71 17.43
C ALA A 14 4.27 -8.44 16.88
N ILE A 15 5.62 -8.50 16.60
CA ILE A 15 6.42 -9.73 16.50
C ILE A 15 7.55 -9.73 17.55
N ASN A 16 8.08 -10.90 17.88
CA ASN A 16 9.37 -11.00 18.54
C ASN A 16 10.49 -10.65 17.54
N THR A 17 11.67 -10.31 18.05
CA THR A 17 12.88 -10.08 17.24
C THR A 17 13.21 -11.29 16.37
N ILE A 18 13.86 -11.03 15.24
CA ILE A 18 14.27 -12.08 14.29
C ILE A 18 15.71 -12.50 14.63
N ARG A 19 15.93 -13.78 14.80
CA ARG A 19 17.30 -14.28 15.09
C ARG A 19 18.22 -14.00 13.90
N SER A 20 19.33 -13.34 14.21
CA SER A 20 20.32 -12.92 13.19
C SER A 20 21.73 -12.82 13.78
N ILE A 21 22.71 -12.68 12.94
CA ILE A 21 24.04 -12.15 13.21
C ILE A 21 24.21 -10.85 12.41
N MET A 22 24.95 -9.89 12.92
CA MET A 22 25.09 -8.58 12.26
C MET A 22 26.09 -8.64 11.12
N SER A 23 27.25 -9.24 11.34
CA SER A 23 28.35 -9.33 10.38
C SER A 23 29.38 -10.39 10.80
N VAL A 24 30.35 -10.59 9.91
CA VAL A 24 31.62 -11.26 10.21
C VAL A 24 32.73 -10.26 9.95
N ASN A 25 33.55 -9.98 10.93
CA ASN A 25 34.73 -9.14 10.76
C ASN A 25 35.77 -9.91 9.93
N LEU A 26 36.13 -9.36 8.77
CA LEU A 26 36.99 -10.04 7.80
C LEU A 26 38.47 -10.06 8.19
N ASP A 27 38.90 -9.18 9.09
CA ASP A 27 40.27 -9.15 9.58
C ASP A 27 40.51 -10.19 10.69
N THR A 28 39.51 -10.30 11.61
CA THR A 28 39.59 -11.24 12.73
C THR A 28 38.92 -12.57 12.48
N LEU A 29 38.17 -12.70 11.38
CA LEU A 29 37.35 -13.85 10.97
C LEU A 29 36.30 -14.25 12.02
N ARG A 30 35.87 -13.32 12.86
CA ARG A 30 34.92 -13.57 13.96
C ARG A 30 33.55 -12.90 13.68
N PRO A 31 32.45 -13.56 14.04
CA PRO A 31 31.13 -12.94 13.96
C PRO A 31 31.00 -11.75 14.91
N GLU A 32 30.17 -10.79 14.53
CA GLU A 32 29.87 -9.58 15.32
C GLU A 32 28.38 -9.50 15.71
N PRO A 33 28.08 -8.88 16.87
CA PRO A 33 29.01 -8.45 17.93
C PRO A 33 29.59 -9.62 18.71
N THR A 34 30.79 -9.44 19.29
CA THR A 34 31.44 -10.46 20.13
C THR A 34 31.62 -10.01 21.56
N VAL A 35 31.60 -10.96 22.50
CA VAL A 35 32.04 -10.80 23.88
C VAL A 35 33.16 -11.82 24.10
N GLU A 36 34.35 -11.36 24.48
CA GLU A 36 35.54 -12.20 24.63
C GLU A 36 35.86 -13.08 23.42
N GLY A 37 35.51 -12.61 22.23
CA GLY A 37 35.74 -13.32 20.95
C GLY A 37 34.67 -14.34 20.57
N PHE A 38 33.61 -14.52 21.37
CA PHE A 38 32.50 -15.41 21.09
C PHE A 38 31.22 -14.63 20.84
N THR A 39 30.30 -15.22 20.09
CA THR A 39 28.99 -14.66 19.79
C THR A 39 27.90 -15.74 19.80
N THR A 40 26.67 -15.29 19.89
CA THR A 40 25.45 -16.09 19.68
C THR A 40 24.51 -15.29 18.80
N PRO A 41 23.68 -15.96 17.95
CA PRO A 41 22.65 -15.24 17.22
C PRO A 41 21.76 -14.43 18.15
N GLY A 42 21.66 -13.11 17.89
CA GLY A 42 20.86 -12.15 18.64
C GLY A 42 19.53 -11.82 17.99
N GLY A 43 18.75 -10.99 18.63
CA GLY A 43 17.48 -10.51 18.12
C GLY A 43 17.68 -9.28 17.23
N TYR A 44 17.39 -9.40 15.94
CA TYR A 44 17.33 -8.26 15.03
C TYR A 44 16.05 -7.47 15.25
N SER A 45 16.16 -6.16 15.51
CA SER A 45 15.07 -5.29 15.92
C SER A 45 15.18 -3.91 15.27
N GLY A 46 14.36 -2.97 15.70
CA GLY A 46 14.33 -1.60 15.20
C GLY A 46 13.66 -1.47 13.83
N LYS A 47 13.89 -0.36 13.16
CA LYS A 47 13.19 0.03 11.92
C LYS A 47 13.29 -1.01 10.80
N ALA A 48 14.38 -1.74 10.74
CA ALA A 48 14.64 -2.73 9.69
C ALA A 48 13.65 -3.92 9.72
N VAL A 49 13.09 -4.28 10.87
CA VAL A 49 12.12 -5.38 10.97
C VAL A 49 10.67 -4.94 10.69
N ARG A 50 10.40 -3.63 10.58
CA ARG A 50 9.05 -3.11 10.43
C ARG A 50 8.27 -3.70 9.25
N PRO A 51 8.82 -3.85 8.02
CA PRO A 51 8.07 -4.45 6.92
C PRO A 51 7.63 -5.88 7.20
N ILE A 52 8.47 -6.65 7.91
CA ILE A 52 8.16 -8.03 8.31
C ILE A 52 7.08 -8.03 9.39
N ALA A 53 7.18 -7.12 10.38
CA ALA A 53 6.21 -6.97 11.45
C ALA A 53 4.83 -6.57 10.91
N LEU A 54 4.76 -5.60 10.00
CA LEU A 54 3.51 -5.19 9.34
C LEU A 54 2.83 -6.35 8.62
N ARG A 55 3.59 -7.16 7.85
CA ARG A 55 3.05 -8.35 7.20
C ARG A 55 2.51 -9.36 8.20
N MET A 56 3.25 -9.67 9.26
CA MET A 56 2.82 -10.65 10.26
C MET A 56 1.61 -10.18 11.05
N VAL A 57 1.55 -8.89 11.40
CA VAL A 57 0.38 -8.28 12.05
C VAL A 57 -0.84 -8.37 11.14
N MET A 58 -0.72 -8.04 9.86
CA MET A 58 -1.78 -8.17 8.86
C MET A 58 -2.32 -9.60 8.78
N GLU A 59 -1.45 -10.61 8.72
CA GLU A 59 -1.84 -12.02 8.64
C GLU A 59 -2.57 -12.47 9.93
N ILE A 60 -2.10 -12.04 11.11
CA ILE A 60 -2.73 -12.35 12.39
C ILE A 60 -4.08 -11.65 12.52
N ALA A 61 -4.16 -10.36 12.16
CA ALA A 61 -5.41 -9.59 12.21
C ALA A 61 -6.47 -10.19 11.27
N THR A 62 -6.08 -10.58 10.06
CA THR A 62 -6.97 -11.27 9.12
C THR A 62 -7.50 -12.59 9.70
N MET A 63 -6.63 -13.37 10.36
CA MET A 63 -7.03 -14.59 11.03
C MET A 63 -7.95 -14.31 12.22
N ILE A 64 -7.67 -13.29 13.04
CA ILE A 64 -8.55 -12.88 14.15
C ILE A 64 -9.93 -12.52 13.60
N ARG A 65 -10.00 -11.69 12.56
CA ARG A 65 -11.26 -11.24 11.96
C ARG A 65 -12.12 -12.42 11.48
N SER A 66 -11.51 -13.46 10.95
CA SER A 66 -12.22 -14.60 10.35
C SER A 66 -12.49 -15.78 11.29
N GLU A 67 -11.52 -16.10 12.18
CA GLU A 67 -11.56 -17.33 12.98
C GLU A 67 -11.74 -17.08 14.49
N PHE A 68 -11.36 -15.91 14.99
CA PHE A 68 -11.32 -15.62 16.42
C PHE A 68 -11.84 -14.20 16.75
N PRO A 69 -13.07 -13.85 16.31
CA PRO A 69 -13.60 -12.50 16.53
C PRO A 69 -13.60 -12.16 18.03
N GLY A 70 -13.26 -10.90 18.36
CA GLY A 70 -13.18 -10.41 19.74
C GLY A 70 -11.85 -10.70 20.45
N ARG A 71 -10.87 -11.29 19.77
CA ARG A 71 -9.50 -11.42 20.30
C ARG A 71 -8.66 -10.21 19.95
N SER A 72 -7.67 -9.90 20.80
CA SER A 72 -6.84 -8.69 20.66
C SER A 72 -5.48 -8.99 20.04
N LEU A 73 -4.94 -7.99 19.32
CA LEU A 73 -3.61 -8.00 18.73
C LEU A 73 -2.84 -6.74 19.13
N SER A 74 -1.69 -6.92 19.76
CA SER A 74 -0.74 -5.84 19.99
C SER A 74 0.38 -5.91 18.95
N GLY A 75 0.52 -4.87 18.14
CA GLY A 75 1.55 -4.79 17.10
C GLY A 75 2.85 -4.21 17.63
N LEU A 76 3.98 -4.84 17.30
CA LEU A 76 5.30 -4.31 17.62
C LEU A 76 6.33 -4.71 16.55
N GLY A 77 7.34 -3.86 16.38
CA GLY A 77 8.44 -4.09 15.46
C GLY A 77 8.79 -2.87 14.64
N GLY A 78 9.76 -2.07 15.10
CA GLY A 78 10.31 -0.93 14.37
C GLY A 78 9.45 0.32 14.33
N ILE A 79 8.57 0.51 15.32
CA ILE A 79 7.77 1.72 15.50
C ILE A 79 8.67 2.80 16.11
N GLU A 80 8.80 3.93 15.43
CA GLU A 80 9.62 5.08 15.86
C GLU A 80 8.86 6.42 15.70
N SER A 81 7.65 6.41 15.12
CA SER A 81 6.79 7.59 14.92
C SER A 81 5.31 7.25 15.06
N GLY A 82 4.45 8.28 15.16
CA GLY A 82 2.99 8.13 15.13
C GLY A 82 2.47 7.59 13.80
N GLU A 83 3.12 7.95 12.68
CA GLU A 83 2.81 7.38 11.37
C GLU A 83 3.12 5.87 11.30
N ASP A 84 4.23 5.45 11.93
CA ASP A 84 4.53 4.03 12.05
C ASP A 84 3.45 3.30 12.85
N ALA A 85 3.00 3.88 13.98
CA ALA A 85 1.91 3.34 14.80
C ALA A 85 0.60 3.24 14.00
N ALA A 86 0.25 4.27 13.24
CA ALA A 86 -0.94 4.30 12.38
C ALA A 86 -0.95 3.13 11.38
N GLN A 87 0.21 2.75 10.80
CA GLN A 87 0.30 1.61 9.89
C GLN A 87 -0.10 0.29 10.55
N PHE A 88 0.33 0.06 11.79
CA PHE A 88 -0.06 -1.15 12.55
C PHE A 88 -1.55 -1.17 12.87
N LEU A 89 -2.13 -0.03 13.26
CA LEU A 89 -3.56 0.11 13.53
C LEU A 89 -4.38 -0.11 12.24
N LEU A 90 -3.98 0.48 11.12
CA LEU A 90 -4.60 0.26 9.79
C LEU A 90 -4.57 -1.22 9.38
N LEU A 91 -3.58 -1.99 9.83
CA LEU A 91 -3.46 -3.42 9.61
C LEU A 91 -4.15 -4.28 10.69
N GLY A 92 -4.91 -3.65 11.59
CA GLY A 92 -5.80 -4.34 12.53
C GLY A 92 -5.19 -4.65 13.89
N ALA A 93 -4.08 -4.03 14.27
CA ALA A 93 -3.62 -4.04 15.66
C ALA A 93 -4.58 -3.19 16.51
N ASP A 94 -4.88 -3.67 17.73
CA ASP A 94 -5.67 -2.93 18.73
C ASP A 94 -4.81 -1.95 19.52
N THR A 95 -3.57 -2.33 19.74
CA THR A 95 -2.55 -1.54 20.44
C THR A 95 -1.20 -1.70 19.76
N VAL A 96 -0.27 -0.79 20.06
CA VAL A 96 1.11 -0.87 19.58
C VAL A 96 2.10 -0.85 20.75
N GLN A 97 3.25 -1.46 20.55
CA GLN A 97 4.34 -1.47 21.53
C GLN A 97 5.61 -0.92 20.89
N VAL A 98 6.34 -0.12 21.68
CA VAL A 98 7.59 0.51 21.25
C VAL A 98 8.71 0.10 22.20
N CYS A 99 9.79 -0.44 21.67
CA CYS A 99 10.99 -0.79 22.45
C CYS A 99 12.21 -0.02 21.93
N THR A 100 12.78 -0.42 20.78
CA THR A 100 13.99 0.19 20.22
C THR A 100 13.82 1.68 19.97
N GLY A 101 12.63 2.14 19.60
CA GLY A 101 12.34 3.57 19.42
C GLY A 101 12.57 4.36 20.73
N VAL A 102 12.08 3.85 21.85
CA VAL A 102 12.31 4.48 23.16
C VAL A 102 13.78 4.42 23.57
N MET A 103 14.47 3.31 23.29
CA MET A 103 15.92 3.20 23.56
C MET A 103 16.74 4.23 22.77
N LYS A 104 16.33 4.56 21.56
CA LYS A 104 17.01 5.56 20.71
C LYS A 104 16.68 7.01 21.07
N PHE A 105 15.41 7.28 21.37
CA PHE A 105 14.88 8.66 21.42
C PHE A 105 14.34 9.05 22.80
N GLY A 106 14.46 8.17 23.80
CA GLY A 106 13.97 8.41 25.17
C GLY A 106 12.44 8.28 25.27
N TYR A 107 11.95 8.37 26.51
CA TYR A 107 10.52 8.20 26.81
C TYR A 107 9.64 9.34 26.27
N GLU A 108 10.20 10.55 26.10
CA GLU A 108 9.50 11.70 25.52
C GLU A 108 9.04 11.44 24.08
N SER A 109 9.68 10.50 23.39
CA SER A 109 9.25 10.08 22.04
C SER A 109 7.83 9.50 22.03
N VAL A 110 7.34 8.94 23.14
CA VAL A 110 5.97 8.40 23.22
C VAL A 110 4.96 9.54 23.09
N LYS A 111 5.19 10.67 23.79
CA LYS A 111 4.31 11.84 23.64
C LYS A 111 4.29 12.34 22.21
N ARG A 112 5.46 12.51 21.61
CA ARG A 112 5.58 12.92 20.19
C ARG A 112 4.82 11.97 19.26
N MET A 113 4.95 10.64 19.46
CA MET A 113 4.21 9.65 18.66
C MET A 113 2.69 9.78 18.83
N CYS A 114 2.20 10.09 20.03
CA CYS A 114 0.79 10.35 20.25
C CYS A 114 0.33 11.61 19.52
N ASP A 115 1.10 12.70 19.59
CA ASP A 115 0.79 13.96 18.89
C ASP A 115 0.77 13.75 17.36
N GLU A 116 1.73 12.99 16.81
CA GLU A 116 1.78 12.63 15.39
C GLU A 116 0.58 11.74 14.97
N LEU A 117 0.18 10.80 15.81
CA LEU A 117 -0.99 9.96 15.57
C LEU A 117 -2.29 10.76 15.57
N LEU A 118 -2.43 11.71 16.52
CA LEU A 118 -3.57 12.64 16.55
C LEU A 118 -3.62 13.48 15.28
N ALA A 119 -2.50 14.04 14.83
CA ALA A 119 -2.44 14.80 13.57
C ALA A 119 -2.83 13.94 12.35
N PHE A 120 -2.45 12.64 12.34
CA PHE A 120 -2.91 11.71 11.32
C PHE A 120 -4.43 11.52 11.37
N MET A 121 -5.01 11.35 12.57
CA MET A 121 -6.45 11.18 12.75
C MET A 121 -7.22 12.44 12.30
N GLU A 122 -6.78 13.63 12.68
CA GLU A 122 -7.35 14.91 12.27
C GLU A 122 -7.35 15.08 10.75
N LYS A 123 -6.19 14.81 10.10
CA LYS A 123 -6.04 14.87 8.64
C LYS A 123 -7.07 14.00 7.91
N HIS A 124 -7.37 12.83 8.46
CA HIS A 124 -8.29 11.86 7.86
C HIS A 124 -9.72 11.94 8.42
N LYS A 125 -9.99 12.87 9.35
CA LYS A 125 -11.28 13.07 10.03
C LYS A 125 -11.74 11.81 10.78
N PHE A 126 -10.82 11.14 11.47
CA PHE A 126 -11.11 10.04 12.38
C PHE A 126 -11.26 10.57 13.80
N GLU A 127 -12.33 10.19 14.49
CA GLU A 127 -12.59 10.59 15.88
C GLU A 127 -12.02 9.58 16.86
N THR A 128 -12.01 8.31 16.48
CA THR A 128 -11.55 7.19 17.31
C THR A 128 -10.59 6.28 16.54
N LEU A 129 -9.84 5.44 17.28
CA LEU A 129 -8.98 4.41 16.66
C LEU A 129 -9.82 3.38 15.88
N GLU A 130 -11.03 3.07 16.33
CA GLU A 130 -11.93 2.13 15.67
C GLU A 130 -12.34 2.61 14.27
N ASP A 131 -12.33 3.93 14.02
CA ASP A 131 -12.70 4.47 12.73
C ASP A 131 -11.76 4.07 11.60
N PHE A 132 -10.53 3.71 11.92
CA PHE A 132 -9.54 3.31 10.89
C PHE A 132 -8.84 1.98 11.17
N LYS A 133 -9.04 1.36 12.34
CA LYS A 133 -8.48 0.06 12.65
C LYS A 133 -8.88 -0.98 11.61
N GLY A 134 -7.87 -1.63 11.03
CA GLY A 134 -8.08 -2.69 10.05
C GLY A 134 -8.57 -2.25 8.67
N LYS A 135 -8.72 -0.94 8.39
CA LYS A 135 -9.17 -0.46 7.07
C LYS A 135 -8.31 -0.92 5.90
N SER A 136 -7.02 -1.12 6.13
CA SER A 136 -6.12 -1.58 5.08
C SER A 136 -6.25 -3.07 4.78
N LEU A 137 -6.89 -3.86 5.63
CA LEU A 137 -7.05 -5.32 5.41
C LEU A 137 -7.86 -5.65 4.16
N ASP A 138 -8.83 -4.83 3.79
CA ASP A 138 -9.71 -5.06 2.65
C ASP A 138 -9.01 -4.88 1.29
N TYR A 139 -7.82 -4.29 1.28
CA TYR A 139 -7.01 -4.10 0.08
C TYR A 139 -6.01 -5.23 -0.18
N PHE A 140 -5.95 -6.22 0.70
CA PHE A 140 -5.09 -7.39 0.50
C PHE A 140 -5.79 -8.48 -0.29
N THR A 141 -5.09 -9.02 -1.27
CA THR A 141 -5.56 -10.12 -2.10
C THR A 141 -4.40 -11.06 -2.42
N THR A 142 -4.66 -12.13 -3.16
CA THR A 142 -3.63 -13.09 -3.57
C THR A 142 -2.85 -12.59 -4.79
N HIS A 143 -1.60 -13.02 -4.93
CA HIS A 143 -0.81 -12.74 -6.13
C HIS A 143 -1.52 -13.19 -7.41
N ARG A 144 -2.18 -14.36 -7.38
CA ARG A 144 -2.96 -14.88 -8.50
C ARG A 144 -4.06 -13.92 -8.93
N GLU A 145 -4.76 -13.34 -7.96
CA GLU A 145 -5.83 -12.40 -8.21
C GLU A 145 -5.31 -11.07 -8.77
N LEU A 146 -4.17 -10.58 -8.26
CA LEU A 146 -3.52 -9.38 -8.81
C LEU A 146 -3.12 -9.58 -10.27
N VAL A 147 -2.56 -10.74 -10.62
CA VAL A 147 -2.21 -11.07 -12.01
C VAL A 147 -3.46 -11.08 -12.90
N ARG A 148 -4.58 -11.68 -12.42
CA ARG A 148 -5.87 -11.68 -13.13
C ARG A 148 -6.36 -10.24 -13.39
N MET A 149 -6.41 -9.42 -12.33
CA MET A 149 -6.85 -8.02 -12.41
C MET A 149 -5.99 -7.19 -13.38
N GLN A 150 -4.66 -7.39 -13.35
CA GLN A 150 -3.75 -6.72 -14.28
C GLN A 150 -3.99 -7.14 -15.73
N GLY A 151 -4.25 -8.44 -15.96
CA GLY A 151 -4.60 -8.96 -17.29
C GLY A 151 -5.89 -8.34 -17.83
N GLU A 152 -6.93 -8.28 -17.01
CA GLU A 152 -8.21 -7.67 -17.35
C GLU A 152 -8.08 -6.16 -17.66
N ARG A 153 -7.28 -5.44 -16.85
CA ARG A 153 -7.02 -4.01 -17.10
C ARG A 153 -6.33 -3.80 -18.45
N LYS A 154 -5.26 -4.57 -18.73
CA LYS A 154 -4.56 -4.49 -20.02
C LYS A 154 -5.46 -4.82 -21.21
N ALA A 155 -6.34 -5.81 -21.06
CA ALA A 155 -7.32 -6.17 -22.09
C ALA A 155 -8.31 -5.01 -22.34
N LYS A 156 -8.83 -4.39 -21.30
CA LYS A 156 -9.72 -3.22 -21.39
C LYS A 156 -9.02 -2.02 -22.03
N GLU A 157 -7.79 -1.72 -21.63
CA GLU A 157 -6.97 -0.64 -22.21
C GLU A 157 -6.72 -0.88 -23.70
N LYS A 158 -6.41 -2.13 -24.11
CA LYS A 158 -6.21 -2.51 -25.51
C LYS A 158 -7.51 -2.40 -26.32
N ALA A 159 -8.63 -2.84 -25.77
CA ALA A 159 -9.94 -2.73 -26.42
C ALA A 159 -10.33 -1.25 -26.62
N ALA A 160 -10.18 -0.41 -25.60
CA ALA A 160 -10.46 1.02 -25.67
C ALA A 160 -9.54 1.75 -26.69
N ALA A 161 -8.27 1.35 -26.77
CA ALA A 161 -7.34 1.88 -27.77
C ALA A 161 -7.74 1.46 -29.20
N ALA A 162 -8.16 0.21 -29.40
CA ALA A 162 -8.63 -0.28 -30.68
C ALA A 162 -9.93 0.42 -31.12
N GLU A 163 -10.86 0.65 -30.19
CA GLU A 163 -12.10 1.39 -30.45
C GLU A 163 -11.82 2.85 -30.85
N LYS A 164 -10.90 3.52 -30.16
CA LYS A 164 -10.46 4.88 -30.52
C LYS A 164 -9.79 4.93 -31.87
N ALA A 165 -8.97 3.93 -32.22
CA ALA A 165 -8.33 3.84 -33.52
C ALA A 165 -9.38 3.61 -34.64
N ALA A 166 -10.32 2.70 -34.42
CA ALA A 166 -11.42 2.46 -35.35
C ALA A 166 -12.32 3.69 -35.53
N ALA A 167 -12.59 4.44 -34.47
CA ALA A 167 -13.35 5.69 -34.55
C ALA A 167 -12.60 6.80 -35.27
N ALA A 168 -11.26 6.81 -35.20
CA ALA A 168 -10.42 7.76 -35.95
C ALA A 168 -10.30 7.40 -37.43
N GLU A 169 -10.36 6.12 -37.81
CA GLU A 169 -10.35 5.61 -39.15
C GLU A 169 -11.74 5.56 -39.81
N ALA A 170 -12.81 5.68 -39.01
CA ALA A 170 -14.16 5.78 -39.57
C ALA A 170 -14.19 6.97 -40.55
N PRO A 171 -14.59 6.75 -41.83
CA PRO A 171 -14.66 7.83 -42.77
C PRO A 171 -15.55 8.92 -42.18
N LYS A 172 -15.02 10.13 -42.04
CA LYS A 172 -15.85 11.30 -41.73
C LYS A 172 -16.98 11.21 -42.73
N LYS A 173 -18.21 10.91 -42.31
CA LYS A 173 -19.37 11.10 -43.13
C LYS A 173 -19.21 12.50 -43.73
N MET A 174 -18.85 12.59 -45.00
CA MET A 174 -19.02 13.83 -45.72
C MET A 174 -20.48 14.17 -45.45
N VAL A 175 -20.71 15.19 -44.68
CA VAL A 175 -21.98 15.87 -44.67
C VAL A 175 -22.16 16.18 -46.13
N ALA A 176 -23.06 15.47 -46.82
CA ALA A 176 -23.51 15.88 -48.11
C ALA A 176 -23.97 17.31 -47.85
N ALA A 177 -23.17 18.23 -48.34
CA ALA A 177 -23.55 19.61 -48.33
C ALA A 177 -24.81 19.67 -49.22
N ASP A 178 -25.95 19.80 -48.56
CA ASP A 178 -27.10 20.45 -49.17
C ASP A 178 -26.72 21.92 -49.38
N SER A 179 -25.61 22.16 -50.02
CA SER A 179 -25.34 23.39 -50.71
C SER A 179 -25.66 23.06 -52.17
N GLU A 180 -26.75 23.62 -52.68
CA GLU A 180 -27.00 23.84 -54.08
C GLU A 180 -25.89 24.71 -54.69
N TRP A 181 -24.65 24.28 -54.56
CA TRP A 181 -23.54 24.84 -55.32
C TRP A 181 -23.50 24.10 -56.67
N SER A 182 -24.42 24.51 -57.57
CA SER A 182 -24.32 24.14 -58.93
C SER A 182 -23.10 24.91 -59.48
N GLY A 183 -22.01 24.19 -59.77
CA GLY A 183 -20.83 24.77 -60.43
C GLY A 183 -21.08 25.53 -61.70
N ASP A 184 -22.29 25.47 -62.19
CA ASP A 184 -22.77 26.15 -63.44
C ASP A 184 -22.92 27.69 -63.34
N GLU A 185 -23.13 28.23 -62.11
CA GLU A 185 -23.21 29.68 -61.90
C GLU A 185 -21.83 30.37 -62.04
N PHE A 186 -20.78 29.73 -61.59
CA PHE A 186 -19.43 30.29 -61.69
C PHE A 186 -18.91 30.22 -63.09
N VAL A 187 -19.24 29.19 -63.85
CA VAL A 187 -18.92 29.08 -65.29
C VAL A 187 -19.69 30.12 -66.08
N LYS A 188 -20.97 30.34 -65.77
CA LYS A 188 -21.78 31.39 -66.41
C LYS A 188 -21.27 32.82 -66.17
N GLN A 189 -20.79 33.11 -64.98
CA GLN A 189 -20.20 34.40 -64.59
C GLN A 189 -18.83 34.60 -65.25
N SER A 190 -18.00 33.57 -65.32
CA SER A 190 -16.69 33.65 -66.01
C SER A 190 -16.83 33.80 -67.51
N ASP A 191 -17.82 33.16 -68.20
CA ASP A 191 -18.12 33.31 -69.56
C ASP A 191 -18.72 34.68 -69.89
N ALA A 192 -19.48 35.29 -69.02
CA ALA A 192 -19.98 36.64 -69.18
C ALA A 192 -18.88 37.71 -69.05
N LEU A 193 -17.88 37.52 -68.26
CA LEU A 193 -16.70 38.38 -68.06
C LEU A 193 -15.69 38.23 -69.23
N ALA A 194 -15.68 37.10 -69.92
CA ALA A 194 -14.77 36.85 -71.04
C ALA A 194 -15.32 37.37 -72.39
N ARG A 195 -16.58 37.86 -72.47
CA ARG A 195 -17.24 38.36 -73.68
C ARG A 195 -17.56 39.88 -73.68
N GLY A 196 -17.01 40.60 -72.64
CA GLY A 196 -17.17 42.05 -72.49
C GLY A 196 -15.95 42.84 -72.97
#